data_d9d8ac992bd64a48940e3afb80e77943
#
_entry.id   d9d8ac992bd64a48940e3afb80e77943
#
_cell.length_a   1.000
_cell.length_b   1.000
_cell.length_c   1.000
_cell.angle_alpha   90.00
_cell.angle_beta   90.00
_cell.angle_gamma   90.00
#
_symmetry.space_group_name_H-M   'P 1'
#
loop_
_entity.id
_entity.type
_entity.pdbx_description
1 polymer ?
#
loop_
_entity_poly.entity_id
_entity_poly.type
_entity_poly.pdbx_seq_one_letter_code
_entity_poly.pdbx_strand_id
1 'polypeptide(L)'
;MKYRLLLLVAVLFSWIGGNYAAVVPESTAVETANMLLSQRGGVLFKGGKAQVETIFQGNEPMYYIIRFEKGGWALISAEDTVDPLLGYSFDSEYVSEGQPEWIKGWLNEYTDQIKIARQTPALQRHYRWAGDLVSRATEDRIDPLITVAWDQDSPYNSLCPQMSGGPGGRAYVGCVAVAMGQALTVVRYPLRGQGTKSYTSTNAGFLSVNFDNEPDYDW
;
A
#
# COMPACT_ATOMS: atom_id res chain seq x y z
N MET A 1 -58.17 -7.58 -6.30
CA MET A 1 -57.34 -6.94 -5.25
C MET A 1 -56.15 -7.77 -4.77
N LYS A 2 -56.18 -9.12 -4.82
CA LYS A 2 -55.08 -9.98 -4.32
C LYS A 2 -53.75 -9.87 -5.12
N TYR A 3 -53.79 -9.59 -6.39
CA TYR A 3 -52.56 -9.51 -7.25
C TYR A 3 -51.85 -8.17 -7.15
N ARG A 4 -52.49 -7.07 -6.75
CA ARG A 4 -51.83 -5.76 -6.52
C ARG A 4 -50.99 -5.75 -5.25
N LEU A 5 -51.34 -6.54 -4.26
CA LEU A 5 -50.56 -6.63 -3.02
C LEU A 5 -49.28 -7.46 -3.21
N LEU A 6 -49.32 -8.53 -4.05
CA LEU A 6 -48.15 -9.34 -4.38
C LEU A 6 -47.09 -8.56 -5.21
N LEU A 7 -47.53 -7.69 -6.11
CA LEU A 7 -46.61 -6.82 -6.87
C LEU A 7 -45.93 -5.77 -5.99
N LEU A 8 -46.64 -5.20 -4.99
CA LEU A 8 -46.07 -4.28 -4.04
C LEU A 8 -45.03 -4.93 -3.12
N VAL A 9 -45.25 -6.16 -2.69
CA VAL A 9 -44.31 -6.94 -1.88
C VAL A 9 -43.05 -7.30 -2.71
N ALA A 10 -43.22 -7.68 -3.98
CA ALA A 10 -42.09 -7.97 -4.87
C ALA A 10 -41.21 -6.74 -5.14
N VAL A 11 -41.82 -5.55 -5.28
CA VAL A 11 -41.09 -4.28 -5.46
C VAL A 11 -40.37 -3.85 -4.19
N LEU A 12 -40.93 -4.14 -3.00
CA LEU A 12 -40.28 -3.84 -1.72
C LEU A 12 -39.10 -4.78 -1.44
N PHE A 13 -39.11 -6.03 -1.91
CA PHE A 13 -37.98 -6.95 -1.77
C PHE A 13 -36.82 -6.65 -2.75
N SER A 14 -37.07 -5.97 -3.86
CA SER A 14 -36.01 -5.58 -4.79
C SER A 14 -35.19 -4.33 -4.35
N TRP A 15 -35.55 -3.67 -3.23
CA TRP A 15 -34.84 -2.53 -2.68
C TRP A 15 -33.99 -2.86 -1.45
N ILE A 16 -33.95 -4.11 -1.00
CA ILE A 16 -33.00 -4.57 0.02
C ILE A 16 -31.77 -5.19 -0.68
N GLY A 17 -31.28 -4.53 -1.70
CA GLY A 17 -29.94 -4.77 -2.22
C GLY A 17 -28.96 -4.09 -1.27
N GLY A 18 -28.60 -4.74 -0.17
CA GLY A 18 -27.43 -4.34 0.58
C GLY A 18 -26.24 -4.31 -0.37
N ASN A 19 -25.45 -3.25 -0.34
CA ASN A 19 -24.14 -3.21 -0.98
C ASN A 19 -23.24 -4.23 -0.27
N TYR A 20 -23.39 -5.50 -0.62
CA TYR A 20 -22.44 -6.52 -0.20
C TYR A 20 -21.20 -6.40 -1.06
N ALA A 21 -20.06 -6.64 -0.45
CA ALA A 21 -18.81 -6.87 -1.14
C ALA A 21 -19.02 -7.76 -2.38
N ALA A 22 -18.66 -7.29 -3.56
CA ALA A 22 -18.92 -7.96 -4.80
C ALA A 22 -17.63 -8.43 -5.47
N VAL A 23 -17.62 -9.70 -5.88
CA VAL A 23 -16.54 -10.22 -6.72
C VAL A 23 -16.51 -9.46 -8.04
N VAL A 24 -15.37 -8.87 -8.34
CA VAL A 24 -15.13 -8.10 -9.57
C VAL A 24 -14.91 -9.06 -10.74
N PRO A 25 -15.65 -8.96 -11.84
CA PRO A 25 -15.41 -9.77 -13.04
C PRO A 25 -14.04 -9.43 -13.70
N GLU A 26 -13.44 -10.42 -14.37
CA GLU A 26 -12.18 -10.23 -15.11
C GLU A 26 -12.23 -9.07 -16.12
N SER A 27 -13.34 -8.92 -16.84
CA SER A 27 -13.52 -7.82 -17.79
C SER A 27 -13.41 -6.45 -17.12
N THR A 28 -14.06 -6.29 -15.97
CA THR A 28 -13.99 -5.07 -15.16
C THR A 28 -12.58 -4.84 -14.61
N ALA A 29 -11.88 -5.90 -14.20
CA ALA A 29 -10.49 -5.80 -13.75
C ALA A 29 -9.56 -5.31 -14.87
N VAL A 30 -9.72 -5.82 -16.09
CA VAL A 30 -8.94 -5.37 -17.26
C VAL A 30 -9.24 -3.91 -17.61
N GLU A 31 -10.51 -3.51 -17.62
CA GLU A 31 -10.90 -2.11 -17.87
C GLU A 31 -10.32 -1.18 -16.81
N THR A 32 -10.41 -1.56 -15.54
CA THR A 32 -9.86 -0.79 -14.41
C THR A 32 -8.35 -0.69 -14.49
N ALA A 33 -7.64 -1.77 -14.82
CA ALA A 33 -6.20 -1.75 -15.02
C ALA A 33 -5.79 -0.77 -16.12
N ASN A 34 -6.44 -0.85 -17.29
CA ASN A 34 -6.20 0.06 -18.41
C ASN A 34 -6.43 1.53 -18.02
N MET A 35 -7.53 1.81 -17.32
CA MET A 35 -7.86 3.14 -16.83
C MET A 35 -6.79 3.67 -15.86
N LEU A 36 -6.48 2.91 -14.81
CA LEU A 36 -5.56 3.34 -13.76
C LEU A 36 -4.12 3.51 -14.26
N LEU A 37 -3.66 2.63 -15.16
CA LEU A 37 -2.32 2.72 -15.72
C LEU A 37 -2.20 3.83 -16.76
N SER A 38 -3.25 4.09 -17.56
CA SER A 38 -3.24 5.21 -18.50
C SER A 38 -3.14 6.56 -17.80
N GLN A 39 -3.75 6.71 -16.64
CA GLN A 39 -3.68 7.91 -15.81
C GLN A 39 -2.29 8.14 -15.20
N ARG A 40 -1.49 7.07 -15.00
CA ARG A 40 -0.14 7.15 -14.44
C ARG A 40 0.98 7.35 -15.46
N GLY A 41 0.64 7.69 -16.69
CA GLY A 41 1.60 7.98 -17.75
C GLY A 41 1.82 6.85 -18.74
N GLY A 42 1.05 5.78 -18.64
CA GLY A 42 1.12 4.64 -19.55
C GLY A 42 0.40 4.89 -20.87
N VAL A 43 1.00 5.62 -21.81
CA VAL A 43 0.48 5.74 -23.21
C VAL A 43 0.37 4.38 -23.90
N LEU A 44 1.05 3.36 -23.37
CA LEU A 44 1.20 2.02 -23.94
C LEU A 44 -0.04 1.12 -23.78
N PHE A 45 -0.98 1.47 -22.88
CA PHE A 45 -2.07 0.58 -22.50
C PHE A 45 -3.41 0.85 -23.21
N LYS A 46 -3.46 1.79 -24.15
CA LYS A 46 -4.68 2.04 -24.92
C LYS A 46 -4.95 0.92 -25.92
N GLY A 47 -5.83 -0.02 -25.53
CA GLY A 47 -6.44 -0.98 -26.46
C GLY A 47 -5.59 -2.21 -26.83
N GLY A 48 -4.56 -2.55 -26.04
CA GLY A 48 -3.82 -3.79 -26.22
C GLY A 48 -4.57 -5.01 -25.69
N LYS A 49 -4.34 -6.19 -26.30
CA LYS A 49 -4.79 -7.46 -25.73
C LYS A 49 -4.09 -7.68 -24.39
N ALA A 50 -4.83 -8.16 -23.42
CA ALA A 50 -4.32 -8.53 -22.10
C ALA A 50 -4.54 -10.03 -21.89
N GLN A 51 -3.55 -10.69 -21.27
CA GLN A 51 -3.71 -12.03 -20.74
C GLN A 51 -4.03 -11.89 -19.25
N VAL A 52 -5.07 -12.59 -18.81
CA VAL A 52 -5.52 -12.57 -17.41
C VAL A 52 -5.27 -13.93 -16.80
N GLU A 53 -4.62 -13.93 -15.64
CA GLU A 53 -4.49 -15.10 -14.77
C GLU A 53 -5.20 -14.78 -13.47
N THR A 54 -6.16 -15.62 -13.10
CA THR A 54 -6.94 -15.46 -11.86
C THR A 54 -6.30 -16.25 -10.75
N ILE A 55 -5.98 -15.58 -9.65
CA ILE A 55 -5.45 -16.21 -8.45
C ILE A 55 -6.59 -16.53 -7.50
N PHE A 56 -6.74 -17.82 -7.22
CA PHE A 56 -7.79 -18.35 -6.36
C PHE A 56 -7.27 -18.73 -4.99
N GLN A 57 -8.15 -18.62 -3.99
CA GLN A 57 -8.00 -19.34 -2.72
C GLN A 57 -9.25 -20.23 -2.50
N GLY A 58 -9.06 -21.54 -2.57
CA GLY A 58 -10.17 -22.45 -2.74
C GLY A 58 -10.88 -22.18 -4.05
N ASN A 59 -12.18 -21.85 -4.01
CA ASN A 59 -12.98 -21.52 -5.18
C ASN A 59 -13.22 -20.01 -5.35
N GLU A 60 -12.61 -19.18 -4.51
CA GLU A 60 -12.82 -17.74 -4.53
C GLU A 60 -11.68 -17.03 -5.24
N PRO A 61 -11.95 -16.18 -6.24
CA PRO A 61 -10.92 -15.36 -6.86
C PRO A 61 -10.47 -14.27 -5.87
N MET A 62 -9.17 -14.11 -5.70
CA MET A 62 -8.59 -13.11 -4.80
C MET A 62 -8.10 -11.89 -5.57
N TYR A 63 -7.35 -12.11 -6.61
CA TYR A 63 -6.88 -11.04 -7.49
C TYR A 63 -6.54 -11.59 -8.88
N TYR A 64 -6.38 -10.67 -9.81
CA TYR A 64 -6.05 -10.93 -11.21
C TYR A 64 -4.64 -10.45 -11.50
N ILE A 65 -3.85 -11.27 -12.19
CA ILE A 65 -2.58 -10.89 -12.82
C ILE A 65 -2.88 -10.58 -14.27
N ILE A 66 -2.78 -9.33 -14.65
CA ILE A 66 -3.06 -8.85 -16.00
C ILE A 66 -1.72 -8.54 -16.67
N ARG A 67 -1.37 -9.29 -17.73
CA ARG A 67 -0.16 -9.08 -18.53
C ARG A 67 -0.56 -8.43 -19.85
N PHE A 68 0.11 -7.33 -20.19
CA PHE A 68 -0.20 -6.58 -21.40
C PHE A 68 0.72 -7.01 -22.57
N GLU A 69 0.15 -7.11 -23.75
CA GLU A 69 0.88 -7.56 -24.96
C GLU A 69 2.12 -6.72 -25.29
N LYS A 70 2.10 -5.44 -24.97
CA LYS A 70 3.21 -4.50 -25.21
C LYS A 70 4.22 -4.41 -24.07
N GLY A 71 4.14 -5.32 -23.12
CA GLY A 71 4.92 -5.32 -21.89
C GLY A 71 4.21 -4.67 -20.71
N GLY A 72 4.72 -4.93 -19.51
CA GLY A 72 4.11 -4.49 -18.26
C GLY A 72 2.99 -5.39 -17.77
N TRP A 73 2.58 -5.17 -16.53
CA TRP A 73 1.56 -5.95 -15.85
C TRP A 73 0.85 -5.14 -14.76
N ALA A 74 -0.31 -5.63 -14.34
CA ALA A 74 -1.01 -5.13 -13.16
C ALA A 74 -1.55 -6.28 -12.31
N LEU A 75 -1.56 -6.07 -10.99
CA LEU A 75 -2.30 -6.88 -10.04
C LEU A 75 -3.57 -6.10 -9.66
N ILE A 76 -4.73 -6.69 -9.94
CA ILE A 76 -6.02 -6.06 -9.67
C ILE A 76 -6.81 -6.93 -8.70
N SER A 77 -7.34 -6.33 -7.65
CA SER A 77 -8.20 -7.04 -6.68
C SER A 77 -9.42 -7.66 -7.36
N ALA A 78 -9.85 -8.83 -6.88
CA ALA A 78 -11.15 -9.42 -7.24
C ALA A 78 -12.26 -9.02 -6.26
N GLU A 79 -12.04 -7.97 -5.47
CA GLU A 79 -12.97 -7.48 -4.45
C GLU A 79 -13.13 -5.96 -4.57
N ASP A 80 -14.37 -5.48 -4.71
CA ASP A 80 -14.64 -4.07 -5.00
C ASP A 80 -14.61 -3.13 -3.79
N THR A 81 -14.56 -3.66 -2.58
CA THR A 81 -14.46 -2.88 -1.35
C THR A 81 -13.02 -2.52 -0.95
N VAL A 82 -12.02 -3.09 -1.64
CA VAL A 82 -10.60 -2.76 -1.45
C VAL A 82 -10.05 -1.98 -2.64
N ASP A 83 -8.83 -1.40 -2.49
CA ASP A 83 -8.18 -0.70 -3.59
C ASP A 83 -8.02 -1.62 -4.81
N PRO A 84 -8.47 -1.20 -6.00
CA PRO A 84 -8.35 -2.03 -7.20
C PRO A 84 -6.92 -2.38 -7.58
N LEU A 85 -5.96 -1.46 -7.43
CA LEU A 85 -4.59 -1.64 -7.91
C LEU A 85 -3.65 -2.06 -6.79
N LEU A 86 -3.31 -3.35 -6.76
CA LEU A 86 -2.43 -3.94 -5.76
C LEU A 86 -0.95 -3.78 -6.13
N GLY A 87 -0.63 -3.78 -7.41
CA GLY A 87 0.73 -3.62 -7.90
C GLY A 87 0.77 -3.49 -9.42
N TYR A 88 1.86 -2.95 -9.97
CA TYR A 88 2.03 -2.84 -11.41
C TYR A 88 3.49 -2.61 -11.81
N SER A 89 3.80 -2.86 -13.07
CA SER A 89 5.00 -2.40 -13.76
C SER A 89 4.64 -1.98 -15.18
N PHE A 90 5.37 -1.01 -15.73
CA PHE A 90 5.19 -0.57 -17.12
C PHE A 90 6.09 -1.29 -18.10
N ASP A 91 7.20 -1.85 -17.65
CA ASP A 91 8.33 -2.28 -18.46
C ASP A 91 8.88 -3.67 -18.14
N SER A 92 8.45 -4.29 -17.05
CA SER A 92 8.88 -5.63 -16.66
C SER A 92 7.81 -6.68 -16.95
N GLU A 93 8.24 -7.94 -17.05
CA GLU A 93 7.34 -9.10 -17.08
C GLU A 93 7.00 -9.54 -15.64
N TYR A 94 5.76 -10.01 -15.45
CA TYR A 94 5.36 -10.63 -14.20
C TYR A 94 5.78 -12.11 -14.22
N VAL A 95 6.66 -12.48 -13.32
CA VAL A 95 7.13 -13.85 -13.15
C VAL A 95 6.37 -14.50 -11.99
N SER A 96 5.53 -15.49 -12.28
CA SER A 96 4.74 -16.23 -11.27
C SER A 96 5.55 -17.30 -10.56
N GLU A 97 6.54 -17.90 -11.24
CA GLU A 97 7.35 -19.00 -10.71
C GLU A 97 8.65 -18.50 -10.08
N GLY A 98 9.13 -19.23 -9.07
CA GLY A 98 10.43 -18.93 -8.45
C GLY A 98 10.48 -17.62 -7.66
N GLN A 99 9.34 -17.03 -7.32
CA GLN A 99 9.30 -15.80 -6.53
C GLN A 99 9.92 -16.02 -5.14
N PRO A 100 10.69 -15.05 -4.63
CA PRO A 100 11.21 -15.07 -3.26
C PRO A 100 10.08 -15.15 -2.22
N GLU A 101 10.37 -15.75 -1.05
CA GLU A 101 9.38 -15.94 0.01
C GLU A 101 8.77 -14.61 0.50
N TRP A 102 9.53 -13.53 0.49
CA TRP A 102 9.01 -12.21 0.89
C TRP A 102 7.98 -11.64 -0.10
N ILE A 103 8.09 -11.93 -1.41
CA ILE A 103 7.05 -11.59 -2.41
C ILE A 103 5.80 -12.42 -2.15
N LYS A 104 5.95 -13.73 -1.92
CA LYS A 104 4.81 -14.60 -1.61
C LYS A 104 4.10 -14.16 -0.33
N GLY A 105 4.87 -13.79 0.71
CA GLY A 105 4.32 -13.23 1.95
C GLY A 105 3.51 -11.97 1.69
N TRP A 106 4.04 -11.05 0.92
CA TRP A 106 3.36 -9.80 0.55
C TRP A 106 2.07 -10.04 -0.25
N LEU A 107 2.07 -10.96 -1.22
CA LEU A 107 0.87 -11.33 -1.96
C LEU A 107 -0.17 -12.03 -1.09
N ASN A 108 0.26 -12.82 -0.11
CA ASN A 108 -0.64 -13.44 0.86
C ASN A 108 -1.34 -12.41 1.74
N GLU A 109 -0.68 -11.32 2.12
CA GLU A 109 -1.29 -10.22 2.87
C GLU A 109 -2.47 -9.59 2.10
N TYR A 110 -2.36 -9.41 0.79
CA TYR A 110 -3.50 -8.96 -0.03
C TYR A 110 -4.66 -9.96 0.00
N THR A 111 -4.35 -11.25 -0.10
CA THR A 111 -5.35 -12.31 0.00
C THR A 111 -6.09 -12.26 1.33
N ASP A 112 -5.38 -12.06 2.43
CA ASP A 112 -5.98 -11.97 3.76
C ASP A 112 -6.80 -10.68 3.95
N GLN A 113 -6.33 -9.54 3.42
CA GLN A 113 -7.10 -8.29 3.41
C GLN A 113 -8.42 -8.43 2.63
N ILE A 114 -8.39 -9.08 1.45
CA ILE A 114 -9.59 -9.34 0.65
C ILE A 114 -10.59 -10.22 1.40
N LYS A 115 -10.12 -11.26 2.10
CA LYS A 115 -11.00 -12.10 2.94
C LYS A 115 -11.65 -11.31 4.06
N ILE A 116 -10.86 -10.49 4.77
CA ILE A 116 -11.37 -9.65 5.84
C ILE A 116 -12.42 -8.68 5.29
N ALA A 117 -12.15 -8.07 4.13
CA ALA A 117 -13.08 -7.17 3.48
C ALA A 117 -14.44 -7.86 3.18
N ARG A 118 -14.41 -9.08 2.63
CA ARG A 118 -15.62 -9.88 2.35
C ARG A 118 -16.40 -10.26 3.60
N GLN A 119 -15.73 -10.40 4.72
CA GLN A 119 -16.35 -10.73 6.02
C GLN A 119 -16.83 -9.51 6.79
N THR A 120 -16.56 -8.31 6.30
CA THR A 120 -16.91 -7.05 6.95
C THR A 120 -18.16 -6.45 6.28
N PRO A 121 -19.37 -6.70 6.80
CA PRO A 121 -20.59 -6.10 6.30
C PRO A 121 -20.49 -4.59 6.50
N ALA A 122 -20.92 -3.79 5.59
CA ALA A 122 -20.90 -2.32 5.60
C ALA A 122 -19.66 -1.66 4.97
N LEU A 123 -18.68 -2.38 4.45
CA LEU A 123 -17.70 -1.77 3.56
C LEU A 123 -18.40 -1.33 2.26
N GLN A 124 -18.13 -0.10 1.87
CA GLN A 124 -18.63 0.43 0.61
C GLN A 124 -17.58 0.15 -0.49
N ARG A 125 -18.06 0.09 -1.74
CA ARG A 125 -17.19 0.00 -2.90
C ARG A 125 -16.10 1.07 -2.84
N HIS A 126 -14.85 0.67 -3.02
CA HIS A 126 -13.75 1.59 -3.02
C HIS A 126 -13.84 2.57 -4.20
N TYR A 127 -13.69 3.85 -3.95
CA TYR A 127 -13.95 4.93 -4.92
C TYR A 127 -13.15 4.80 -6.22
N ARG A 128 -11.95 4.23 -6.18
CA ARG A 128 -11.11 4.05 -7.38
C ARG A 128 -11.68 3.09 -8.42
N TRP A 129 -12.66 2.26 -8.07
CA TRP A 129 -13.38 1.43 -9.03
C TRP A 129 -14.35 2.23 -9.91
N ALA A 130 -14.79 3.38 -9.46
CA ALA A 130 -15.68 4.26 -10.21
C ALA A 130 -14.94 5.18 -11.19
N GLY A 131 -13.61 5.11 -11.25
CA GLY A 131 -12.82 6.01 -12.09
C GLY A 131 -12.69 7.44 -11.55
N ASP A 132 -13.16 7.69 -10.35
CA ASP A 132 -13.20 9.02 -9.71
C ASP A 132 -11.83 9.55 -9.24
N LEU A 133 -10.73 9.07 -9.82
CA LEU A 133 -9.40 9.61 -9.52
C LEU A 133 -9.26 11.07 -9.97
N VAL A 134 -10.11 11.53 -10.89
CA VAL A 134 -10.00 12.88 -11.47
C VAL A 134 -10.64 13.94 -10.58
N SER A 135 -11.72 13.61 -9.86
CA SER A 135 -12.46 14.64 -9.10
C SER A 135 -11.84 14.97 -7.73
N ARG A 136 -11.04 14.05 -7.15
CA ARG A 136 -10.35 14.34 -5.88
C ARG A 136 -8.92 14.85 -6.04
N ALA A 137 -8.26 14.55 -7.17
CA ALA A 137 -6.91 15.02 -7.44
C ALA A 137 -6.83 16.53 -7.77
N THR A 138 -7.95 17.19 -8.03
CA THR A 138 -7.98 18.63 -8.36
C THR A 138 -8.34 19.53 -7.17
N GLU A 139 -8.90 18.99 -6.08
CA GLU A 139 -9.34 19.82 -4.95
C GLU A 139 -8.48 19.70 -3.67
N ASP A 140 -7.76 18.60 -3.47
CA ASP A 140 -6.93 18.42 -2.27
C ASP A 140 -5.50 18.00 -2.62
N ARG A 141 -4.73 18.92 -3.20
CA ARG A 141 -3.27 18.78 -3.18
C ARG A 141 -2.83 18.96 -1.72
N ILE A 142 -2.47 17.87 -1.08
CA ILE A 142 -1.77 17.93 0.20
C ILE A 142 -0.29 18.15 -0.13
N ASP A 143 0.23 19.30 0.25
CA ASP A 143 1.68 19.56 0.17
C ASP A 143 2.42 18.59 1.10
N PRO A 144 3.67 18.23 0.77
CA PRO A 144 4.46 17.34 1.63
C PRO A 144 4.50 17.85 3.08
N LEU A 145 4.05 17.03 4.03
CA LEU A 145 4.07 17.38 5.45
C LEU A 145 5.49 17.38 6.00
N ILE A 146 6.37 16.51 5.48
CA ILE A 146 7.78 16.44 5.85
C ILE A 146 8.52 17.49 5.03
N THR A 147 9.08 18.50 5.71
CA THR A 147 9.81 19.60 5.09
C THR A 147 11.32 19.49 5.27
N VAL A 148 11.79 18.53 6.06
CA VAL A 148 13.21 18.26 6.30
C VAL A 148 13.74 17.21 5.33
N ALA A 149 15.04 17.30 5.02
CA ALA A 149 15.74 16.36 4.15
C ALA A 149 17.00 15.87 4.86
N TRP A 150 16.85 14.98 5.83
CA TRP A 150 17.96 14.44 6.60
C TRP A 150 18.63 13.26 5.87
N ASP A 151 19.91 13.12 6.11
CA ASP A 151 20.73 12.05 5.57
C ASP A 151 21.20 11.10 6.69
N GLN A 152 21.89 10.03 6.31
CA GLN A 152 22.39 8.99 7.21
C GLN A 152 23.86 9.18 7.60
N ASP A 153 24.59 10.03 6.88
CA ASP A 153 26.01 10.28 7.08
C ASP A 153 26.29 11.60 7.83
N SER A 154 27.46 12.16 7.67
CA SER A 154 27.85 13.42 8.35
C SER A 154 27.03 14.61 7.82
N PRO A 155 26.51 15.50 8.70
CA PRO A 155 26.72 15.54 10.16
C PRO A 155 25.73 14.71 10.99
N TYR A 156 24.73 14.10 10.37
CA TYR A 156 23.62 13.42 11.07
C TYR A 156 24.07 12.23 11.91
N ASN A 157 25.17 11.56 11.51
CA ASN A 157 25.74 10.42 12.24
C ASN A 157 26.74 10.80 13.34
N SER A 158 26.79 12.09 13.74
CA SER A 158 27.80 12.59 14.70
C SER A 158 27.78 11.89 16.06
N LEU A 159 26.65 11.34 16.48
CA LEU A 159 26.47 10.57 17.71
C LEU A 159 26.53 9.05 17.50
N CYS A 160 26.64 8.59 16.24
CA CYS A 160 26.75 7.16 15.96
C CYS A 160 28.12 6.61 16.41
N PRO A 161 28.21 5.29 16.72
CA PRO A 161 29.43 4.65 17.12
C PRO A 161 30.56 4.80 16.09
N GLN A 162 31.79 4.77 16.55
CA GLN A 162 32.98 4.73 15.71
C GLN A 162 32.93 3.46 14.84
N MET A 163 33.18 3.63 13.54
CA MET A 163 33.22 2.52 12.59
C MET A 163 34.24 2.81 11.50
N SER A 164 35.25 1.97 11.41
CA SER A 164 36.25 2.06 10.34
C SER A 164 35.60 1.84 8.98
N GLY A 165 35.84 2.74 8.03
CA GLY A 165 35.23 2.71 6.70
C GLY A 165 33.81 3.29 6.60
N GLY A 166 33.23 3.73 7.71
CA GLY A 166 31.97 4.47 7.69
C GLY A 166 32.17 5.96 7.39
N PRO A 167 31.12 6.69 7.05
CA PRO A 167 31.18 8.11 6.72
C PRO A 167 31.64 8.94 7.93
N GLY A 168 32.72 9.71 7.77
CA GLY A 168 33.33 10.45 8.86
C GLY A 168 33.91 9.56 9.97
N GLY A 169 34.20 8.27 9.69
CA GLY A 169 34.71 7.30 10.67
C GLY A 169 33.65 6.80 11.64
N ARG A 170 32.38 6.93 11.33
CA ARG A 170 31.24 6.52 12.17
C ARG A 170 30.26 5.65 11.38
N ALA A 171 29.44 4.89 12.09
CA ALA A 171 28.33 4.16 11.48
C ALA A 171 27.31 5.13 10.86
N TYR A 172 26.60 4.65 9.83
CA TYR A 172 25.41 5.33 9.33
C TYR A 172 24.31 5.35 10.39
N VAL A 173 23.47 6.39 10.40
CA VAL A 173 22.27 6.45 11.27
C VAL A 173 21.32 5.29 10.99
N GLY A 174 21.19 4.91 9.73
CA GLY A 174 20.25 3.91 9.25
C GLY A 174 18.97 4.52 8.68
N CYS A 175 18.54 4.02 7.52
CA CYS A 175 17.42 4.59 6.75
C CYS A 175 16.11 4.60 7.56
N VAL A 176 15.83 3.57 8.35
CA VAL A 176 14.62 3.49 9.19
C VAL A 176 14.61 4.57 10.26
N ALA A 177 15.74 4.78 10.95
CA ALA A 177 15.85 5.80 11.98
C ALA A 177 15.70 7.21 11.39
N VAL A 178 16.32 7.47 10.24
CA VAL A 178 16.18 8.77 9.53
C VAL A 178 14.75 9.00 9.08
N ALA A 179 14.12 8.01 8.43
CA ALA A 179 12.73 8.13 7.97
C ALA A 179 11.75 8.35 9.13
N MET A 180 11.93 7.63 10.23
CA MET A 180 11.14 7.81 11.44
C MET A 180 11.35 9.19 12.06
N GLY A 181 12.60 9.63 12.19
CA GLY A 181 12.90 10.97 12.71
C GLY A 181 12.25 12.06 11.87
N GLN A 182 12.37 12.00 10.54
CA GLN A 182 11.72 12.96 9.64
C GLN A 182 10.19 12.95 9.79
N ALA A 183 9.55 11.78 9.92
CA ALA A 183 8.11 11.70 10.14
C ALA A 183 7.69 12.32 11.48
N LEU A 184 8.49 12.16 12.53
CA LEU A 184 8.23 12.73 13.86
C LEU A 184 8.33 14.26 13.87
N THR A 185 9.10 14.90 12.97
CA THR A 185 9.14 16.36 12.87
C THR A 185 7.78 16.97 12.54
N VAL A 186 6.89 16.23 11.89
CA VAL A 186 5.53 16.71 11.55
C VAL A 186 4.69 16.90 12.79
N VAL A 187 4.78 15.96 13.73
CA VAL A 187 3.98 15.96 14.96
C VAL A 187 4.73 16.59 16.14
N ARG A 188 6.05 16.77 16.02
CA ARG A 188 6.96 17.32 17.06
C ARG A 188 6.80 16.59 18.40
N TYR A 189 6.74 15.28 18.34
CA TYR A 189 6.52 14.42 19.49
C TYR A 189 7.28 13.09 19.32
N PRO A 190 7.84 12.52 20.41
CA PRO A 190 7.85 13.03 21.80
C PRO A 190 8.79 14.24 21.97
N LEU A 191 8.68 14.99 23.06
CA LEU A 191 9.59 16.08 23.37
C LEU A 191 10.98 15.57 23.76
N ARG A 192 11.05 14.38 24.39
CA ARG A 192 12.30 13.68 24.75
C ARG A 192 12.07 12.17 24.84
N GLY A 193 13.17 11.44 24.76
CA GLY A 193 13.18 10.02 25.12
C GLY A 193 13.03 9.86 26.64
N GLN A 194 12.77 8.61 27.08
CA GLN A 194 12.61 8.27 28.49
C GLN A 194 13.36 7.00 28.84
N GLY A 195 13.99 6.98 30.01
CA GLY A 195 14.68 5.83 30.57
C GLY A 195 15.95 5.46 29.83
N THR A 196 16.50 4.30 30.14
CA THR A 196 17.75 3.81 29.57
C THR A 196 17.47 2.70 28.56
N LYS A 197 18.13 2.76 27.42
CA LYS A 197 18.18 1.68 26.42
C LYS A 197 19.61 1.23 26.20
N SER A 198 19.82 -0.09 26.17
CA SER A 198 21.11 -0.67 25.90
C SER A 198 20.97 -1.95 25.07
N TYR A 199 21.99 -2.22 24.27
CA TYR A 199 22.13 -3.46 23.51
C TYR A 199 23.57 -3.70 23.12
N THR A 200 23.90 -4.91 22.71
CA THR A 200 25.22 -5.24 22.19
C THR A 200 25.16 -5.35 20.67
N SER A 201 25.94 -4.50 20.01
CA SER A 201 26.10 -4.53 18.55
C SER A 201 27.27 -5.46 18.20
N THR A 202 27.14 -6.24 17.13
CA THR A 202 28.20 -7.11 16.62
C THR A 202 29.46 -6.34 16.24
N ASN A 203 29.29 -5.12 15.70
CA ASN A 203 30.42 -4.32 15.17
C ASN A 203 30.87 -3.19 16.10
N ALA A 204 30.02 -2.73 17.02
CA ALA A 204 30.31 -1.57 17.88
C ALA A 204 30.34 -1.92 19.37
N GLY A 205 30.18 -3.20 19.74
CA GLY A 205 30.19 -3.64 21.13
C GLY A 205 28.93 -3.20 21.90
N PHE A 206 29.08 -3.03 23.22
CA PHE A 206 27.97 -2.60 24.07
C PHE A 206 27.67 -1.11 23.88
N LEU A 207 26.43 -0.81 23.60
CA LEU A 207 25.90 0.54 23.40
C LEU A 207 24.80 0.81 24.44
N SER A 208 24.81 2.01 25.01
CA SER A 208 23.81 2.43 25.99
C SER A 208 23.55 3.94 25.88
N VAL A 209 22.30 4.33 26.05
CA VAL A 209 21.89 5.74 26.18
C VAL A 209 20.91 5.87 27.33
N ASN A 210 21.07 6.88 28.16
CA ASN A 210 20.09 7.27 29.18
C ASN A 210 19.43 8.56 28.74
N PHE A 211 18.23 8.43 28.18
CA PHE A 211 17.46 9.54 27.64
C PHE A 211 17.03 10.57 28.72
N ASP A 212 16.99 10.19 29.99
CA ASP A 212 16.66 11.14 31.08
C ASP A 212 17.75 12.21 31.26
N ASN A 213 18.97 11.91 30.78
CA ASN A 213 20.11 12.84 30.80
C ASN A 213 20.33 13.60 29.49
N GLU A 214 19.55 13.28 28.46
CA GLU A 214 19.66 13.92 27.16
C GLU A 214 18.74 15.17 27.09
N PRO A 215 19.08 16.18 26.27
CA PRO A 215 18.23 17.34 26.07
C PRO A 215 16.90 16.97 25.39
N ASP A 216 15.96 17.91 25.42
CA ASP A 216 14.74 17.81 24.59
C ASP A 216 15.12 17.77 23.11
N TYR A 217 14.30 17.09 22.30
CA TYR A 217 14.48 17.09 20.86
C TYR A 217 14.16 18.47 20.28
N ASP A 218 15.01 18.96 19.40
CA ASP A 218 14.81 20.20 18.66
C ASP A 218 14.10 19.88 17.33
N TRP A 219 12.76 19.80 17.42
CA TRP A 219 11.91 19.45 16.27
C TRP A 219 11.72 20.57 15.26
#